data_4b74a6eec20e702889cbd90a4100b6e5
#
_entry.id   4b74a6eec20e702889cbd90a4100b6e5
#
_cell.length_a   1.000
_cell.length_b   1.000
_cell.length_c   1.000
_cell.angle_alpha   90.00
_cell.angle_beta   90.00
_cell.angle_gamma   90.00
#
_symmetry.space_group_name_H-M   'P 1'
#
loop_
_entity.id
_entity.type
_entity.pdbx_description
1 polymer ?
#
loop_
_entity_poly.entity_id
_entity_poly.type
_entity_poly.pdbx_seq_one_letter_code
_entity_poly.pdbx_strand_id
1 'polypeptide(L)'
;KYGVELHAWMWTTNRVEKHLRDAHPEWYQVNAQGESCNDIKLYNREHYRWLCPSRPETTEYLKDRVRELAEIDGLTGIHLDFIRYPDVILPYGLHESRGVVQDKVYPLWDFCYCEKCREEFKKLHGIDPMDLEDPTACQEWMQYRWDVMAKMASDVAAVIKECGKVSSAAVFASPEESKKLVRQDWANFKNLDYVFPMIYHKFYDKDDPWVETATREGVEALAAADNPAL
;
A
#
# COMPACT_ATOMS: atom_id res chain seq x y z
N LYS A 1 -3.45 21.10 26.08
CA LYS A 1 -2.89 21.37 27.43
C LYS A 1 -1.38 21.21 27.45
N TYR A 2 -0.81 20.41 26.56
CA TYR A 2 0.61 20.08 26.50
C TYR A 2 1.28 20.46 25.16
N GLY A 3 0.58 21.10 24.22
CA GLY A 3 1.11 21.47 22.91
C GLY A 3 1.47 20.27 22.01
N VAL A 4 0.82 19.12 22.25
CA VAL A 4 1.03 17.89 21.47
C VAL A 4 -0.15 17.71 20.53
N GLU A 5 0.15 17.42 19.27
CA GLU A 5 -0.84 17.07 18.25
C GLU A 5 -1.19 15.58 18.36
N LEU A 6 -2.48 15.26 18.18
CA LEU A 6 -2.99 13.90 18.23
C LEU A 6 -3.35 13.44 16.82
N HIS A 7 -2.73 12.38 16.35
CA HIS A 7 -3.07 11.76 15.08
C HIS A 7 -3.65 10.37 15.29
N ALA A 8 -4.76 10.07 14.61
CA ALA A 8 -5.31 8.71 14.57
C ALA A 8 -4.47 7.85 13.65
N TRP A 9 -4.00 6.71 14.13
CA TRP A 9 -3.30 5.72 13.33
C TRP A 9 -4.32 4.73 12.75
N MET A 10 -4.42 4.72 11.42
CA MET A 10 -5.39 3.91 10.69
C MET A 10 -4.69 2.86 9.83
N TRP A 11 -5.02 1.59 10.03
CA TRP A 11 -4.73 0.57 9.04
C TRP A 11 -5.63 0.81 7.83
N THR A 12 -5.02 1.01 6.66
CA THR A 12 -5.76 1.48 5.48
C THR A 12 -6.25 0.31 4.63
N THR A 13 -5.41 -0.25 3.77
CA THR A 13 -5.83 -1.37 2.91
C THR A 13 -5.87 -2.70 3.64
N ASN A 14 -5.16 -2.85 4.76
CA ASN A 14 -5.22 -4.08 5.57
C ASN A 14 -6.42 -4.02 6.52
N ARG A 15 -7.50 -4.76 6.20
CA ARG A 15 -8.78 -4.73 6.93
C ARG A 15 -9.16 -6.13 7.40
N VAL A 16 -9.17 -6.31 8.72
CA VAL A 16 -9.33 -7.62 9.36
C VAL A 16 -10.71 -7.85 9.96
N GLU A 17 -11.55 -6.85 9.95
CA GLU A 17 -12.85 -6.86 10.58
C GLU A 17 -13.75 -7.97 9.98
N LYS A 18 -14.17 -8.89 10.84
CA LYS A 18 -14.92 -10.07 10.42
C LYS A 18 -16.20 -9.70 9.67
N HIS A 19 -16.93 -8.69 10.14
CA HIS A 19 -18.18 -8.27 9.49
C HIS A 19 -17.95 -7.75 8.06
N LEU A 20 -16.83 -7.05 7.80
CA LEU A 20 -16.47 -6.58 6.47
C LEU A 20 -16.09 -7.74 5.55
N ARG A 21 -15.28 -8.66 6.07
CA ARG A 21 -14.82 -9.85 5.36
C ARG A 21 -15.96 -10.79 4.96
N ASP A 22 -16.95 -10.95 5.83
CA ASP A 22 -18.13 -11.78 5.59
C ASP A 22 -19.10 -11.11 4.60
N ALA A 23 -19.25 -9.78 4.68
CA ALA A 23 -20.19 -9.04 3.83
C ALA A 23 -19.62 -8.78 2.41
N HIS A 24 -18.33 -8.61 2.30
CA HIS A 24 -17.64 -8.19 1.07
C HIS A 24 -16.37 -9.01 0.80
N PRO A 25 -16.44 -10.34 0.68
CA PRO A 25 -15.27 -11.17 0.40
C PRO A 25 -14.60 -10.81 -0.94
N GLU A 26 -15.36 -10.31 -1.91
CA GLU A 26 -14.90 -9.88 -3.23
C GLU A 26 -14.06 -8.59 -3.20
N TRP A 27 -14.07 -7.86 -2.11
CA TRP A 27 -13.23 -6.65 -1.97
C TRP A 27 -11.76 -6.96 -1.72
N TYR A 28 -11.47 -8.20 -1.32
CA TYR A 28 -10.12 -8.61 -0.93
C TYR A 28 -9.28 -9.02 -2.14
N GLN A 29 -7.99 -8.73 -2.05
CA GLN A 29 -7.05 -9.00 -3.12
C GLN A 29 -6.89 -10.51 -3.37
N VAL A 30 -6.71 -10.86 -4.64
CA VAL A 30 -6.47 -12.22 -5.11
C VAL A 30 -5.05 -12.34 -5.65
N ASN A 31 -4.34 -13.40 -5.31
CA ASN A 31 -2.99 -13.62 -5.83
C ASN A 31 -3.00 -14.20 -7.26
N ALA A 32 -1.81 -14.34 -7.85
CA ALA A 32 -1.68 -14.89 -9.20
C ALA A 32 -2.01 -16.39 -9.32
N GLN A 33 -2.30 -17.08 -8.19
CA GLN A 33 -2.79 -18.46 -8.17
C GLN A 33 -4.33 -18.53 -8.07
N GLY A 34 -5.01 -17.38 -7.98
CA GLY A 34 -6.46 -17.30 -7.84
C GLY A 34 -6.98 -17.40 -6.39
N GLU A 35 -6.10 -17.30 -5.40
CA GLU A 35 -6.47 -17.40 -3.99
C GLU A 35 -6.67 -16.01 -3.36
N SER A 36 -7.79 -15.84 -2.66
CA SER A 36 -8.08 -14.59 -1.93
C SER A 36 -7.25 -14.48 -0.65
N CYS A 37 -6.66 -13.31 -0.40
CA CYS A 37 -6.04 -13.04 0.90
C CYS A 37 -7.05 -12.98 2.05
N ASN A 38 -8.36 -13.00 1.78
CA ASN A 38 -9.39 -13.22 2.78
C ASN A 38 -9.40 -14.65 3.32
N ASP A 39 -9.00 -15.61 2.50
CA ASP A 39 -9.12 -17.05 2.81
C ASP A 39 -7.79 -17.66 3.24
N ILE A 40 -6.68 -17.21 2.66
CA ILE A 40 -5.34 -17.74 2.94
C ILE A 40 -4.62 -16.92 4.03
N LYS A 41 -3.62 -17.52 4.67
CA LYS A 41 -2.78 -16.89 5.70
C LYS A 41 -1.41 -16.55 5.12
N LEU A 42 -1.29 -15.39 4.54
CA LEU A 42 0.01 -14.92 4.03
C LEU A 42 1.04 -14.87 5.17
N TYR A 43 2.20 -15.48 4.96
CA TYR A 43 3.28 -15.53 5.96
C TYR A 43 2.84 -16.01 7.35
N ASN A 44 1.82 -16.91 7.40
CA ASN A 44 1.18 -17.37 8.64
C ASN A 44 0.62 -16.22 9.51
N ARG A 45 0.17 -15.13 8.89
CA ARG A 45 -0.41 -13.97 9.57
C ARG A 45 -1.92 -13.94 9.44
N GLU A 46 -2.63 -13.98 10.55
CA GLU A 46 -4.10 -13.85 10.60
C GLU A 46 -4.58 -12.46 10.16
N HIS A 47 -3.77 -11.46 10.40
CA HIS A 47 -4.11 -10.06 10.16
C HIS A 47 -3.72 -9.53 8.77
N TYR A 48 -3.26 -10.39 7.83
CA TYR A 48 -2.94 -9.97 6.47
C TYR A 48 -4.17 -10.17 5.58
N ARG A 49 -5.05 -9.13 5.55
CA ARG A 49 -6.32 -9.11 4.83
C ARG A 49 -6.45 -7.80 4.05
N TRP A 50 -6.15 -7.80 2.79
CA TRP A 50 -5.89 -6.61 2.01
C TRP A 50 -7.03 -6.29 1.04
N LEU A 51 -7.58 -5.06 1.12
CA LEU A 51 -8.56 -4.56 0.16
C LEU A 51 -7.93 -4.27 -1.19
N CYS A 52 -8.68 -4.54 -2.26
CA CYS A 52 -8.25 -4.26 -3.64
C CYS A 52 -8.35 -2.77 -3.95
N PRO A 53 -7.27 -2.09 -4.35
CA PRO A 53 -7.29 -0.66 -4.62
C PRO A 53 -8.00 -0.27 -5.93
N SER A 54 -8.22 -1.22 -6.85
CA SER A 54 -8.93 -0.97 -8.11
C SER A 54 -10.44 -0.96 -7.96
N ARG A 55 -10.97 -1.30 -6.78
CA ARG A 55 -12.42 -1.26 -6.53
C ARG A 55 -12.82 0.10 -5.96
N PRO A 56 -13.71 0.85 -6.65
CA PRO A 56 -14.18 2.13 -6.11
C PRO A 56 -14.84 1.99 -4.75
N GLU A 57 -15.54 0.88 -4.50
CA GLU A 57 -16.25 0.61 -3.24
C GLU A 57 -15.28 0.55 -2.05
N THR A 58 -14.08 0.00 -2.25
CA THR A 58 -13.08 -0.06 -1.17
C THR A 58 -12.51 1.32 -0.86
N THR A 59 -12.32 2.15 -1.87
CA THR A 59 -11.89 3.54 -1.68
C THR A 59 -12.96 4.34 -0.95
N GLU A 60 -14.24 4.25 -1.33
CA GLU A 60 -15.33 4.94 -0.65
C GLU A 60 -15.47 4.46 0.80
N TYR A 61 -15.38 3.16 1.05
CA TYR A 61 -15.34 2.64 2.43
C TYR A 61 -14.24 3.27 3.27
N LEU A 62 -13.02 3.41 2.73
CA LEU A 62 -11.91 4.03 3.46
C LEU A 62 -12.15 5.53 3.70
N LYS A 63 -12.72 6.24 2.74
CA LYS A 63 -13.11 7.64 2.89
C LYS A 63 -14.15 7.82 4.01
N ASP A 64 -15.11 6.91 4.12
CA ASP A 64 -16.11 6.95 5.19
C ASP A 64 -15.45 6.73 6.57
N ARG A 65 -14.49 5.80 6.67
CA ARG A 65 -13.71 5.62 7.92
C ARG A 65 -12.91 6.88 8.28
N VAL A 66 -12.36 7.57 7.28
CA VAL A 66 -11.68 8.87 7.51
C VAL A 66 -12.65 9.91 8.05
N ARG A 67 -13.84 10.05 7.45
CA ARG A 67 -14.85 11.01 7.92
C ARG A 67 -15.26 10.75 9.38
N GLU A 68 -15.50 9.48 9.74
CA GLU A 68 -15.80 9.09 11.12
C GLU A 68 -14.67 9.43 12.11
N LEU A 69 -13.42 9.15 11.73
CA LEU A 69 -12.27 9.50 12.57
C LEU A 69 -12.12 11.02 12.71
N ALA A 70 -12.40 11.78 11.66
CA ALA A 70 -12.28 13.23 11.65
C ALA A 70 -13.28 13.94 12.61
N GLU A 71 -14.39 13.27 12.97
CA GLU A 71 -15.38 13.76 13.95
C GLU A 71 -14.88 13.69 15.40
N ILE A 72 -13.77 13.02 15.67
CA ILE A 72 -13.22 12.89 17.03
C ILE A 72 -12.66 14.24 17.48
N ASP A 73 -13.20 14.74 18.57
CA ASP A 73 -12.76 16.00 19.18
C ASP A 73 -11.28 15.95 19.59
N GLY A 74 -10.56 17.01 19.25
CA GLY A 74 -9.14 17.15 19.58
C GLY A 74 -8.19 16.38 18.66
N LEU A 75 -8.70 15.64 17.67
CA LEU A 75 -7.87 14.99 16.67
C LEU A 75 -7.31 16.03 15.68
N THR A 76 -5.98 16.06 15.52
CA THR A 76 -5.30 17.00 14.62
C THR A 76 -5.08 16.39 13.25
N GLY A 77 -4.77 15.10 13.16
CA GLY A 77 -4.45 14.44 11.90
C GLY A 77 -4.84 12.96 11.83
N ILE A 78 -4.72 12.39 10.65
CA ILE A 78 -4.93 10.96 10.40
C ILE A 78 -3.70 10.42 9.68
N HIS A 79 -3.12 9.36 10.25
CA HIS A 79 -1.93 8.68 9.74
C HIS A 79 -2.32 7.36 9.09
N LEU A 80 -2.09 7.26 7.78
CA LEU A 80 -2.39 6.09 6.96
C LEU A 80 -1.24 5.09 7.05
N ASP A 81 -1.44 3.99 7.73
CA ASP A 81 -0.53 2.84 7.69
C ASP A 81 -1.08 1.73 6.80
N PHE A 82 -0.24 0.81 6.35
CA PHE A 82 -0.63 -0.26 5.42
C PHE A 82 -1.33 0.24 4.15
N ILE A 83 -1.00 1.44 3.66
CA ILE A 83 -1.49 1.96 2.38
C ILE A 83 -0.61 1.42 1.24
N ARG A 84 -0.75 0.12 0.99
CA ARG A 84 0.11 -0.65 0.09
C ARG A 84 -0.53 -2.00 -0.25
N TYR A 85 0.09 -2.75 -1.14
CA TYR A 85 -0.20 -4.17 -1.34
C TYR A 85 0.40 -5.04 -0.21
N PRO A 86 0.01 -6.34 -0.11
CA PRO A 86 0.75 -7.30 0.71
C PRO A 86 2.23 -7.34 0.31
N ASP A 87 3.06 -7.87 1.20
CA ASP A 87 4.46 -8.08 0.87
C ASP A 87 4.58 -9.09 -0.29
N VAL A 88 4.98 -8.61 -1.46
CA VAL A 88 5.29 -9.43 -2.65
C VAL A 88 6.62 -10.13 -2.43
N ILE A 89 7.57 -9.40 -1.89
CA ILE A 89 8.82 -9.90 -1.34
C ILE A 89 8.97 -9.29 0.04
N LEU A 90 9.13 -10.11 1.07
CA LEU A 90 9.46 -9.62 2.40
C LEU A 90 10.79 -8.87 2.38
N PRO A 91 10.97 -7.81 3.18
CA PRO A 91 12.28 -7.24 3.41
C PRO A 91 13.31 -8.31 3.76
N TYR A 92 14.46 -8.25 3.11
CA TYR A 92 15.43 -9.37 3.09
C TYR A 92 15.93 -9.79 4.47
N GLY A 93 16.10 -8.83 5.40
CA GLY A 93 16.48 -9.12 6.78
C GLY A 93 15.42 -9.90 7.59
N LEU A 94 14.23 -10.09 7.03
CA LEU A 94 13.16 -10.89 7.66
C LEU A 94 13.07 -12.32 7.14
N HIS A 95 13.75 -12.66 6.03
CA HIS A 95 13.63 -13.97 5.39
C HIS A 95 13.94 -15.12 6.33
N GLU A 96 15.09 -15.09 7.00
CA GLU A 96 15.51 -16.13 7.93
C GLU A 96 14.50 -16.29 9.09
N SER A 97 14.11 -15.18 9.71
CA SER A 97 13.18 -15.19 10.85
C SER A 97 11.78 -15.67 10.51
N ARG A 98 11.41 -15.65 9.22
CA ARG A 98 10.12 -16.10 8.70
C ARG A 98 10.18 -17.46 8.00
N GLY A 99 11.37 -18.03 7.86
CA GLY A 99 11.56 -19.30 7.16
C GLY A 99 11.17 -19.24 5.70
N VAL A 100 11.35 -18.10 5.02
CA VAL A 100 11.05 -17.90 3.61
C VAL A 100 12.31 -17.60 2.83
N VAL A 101 12.33 -18.03 1.56
CA VAL A 101 13.32 -17.63 0.57
C VAL A 101 12.57 -17.00 -0.59
N GLN A 102 12.82 -15.70 -0.82
CA GLN A 102 12.16 -14.93 -1.88
C GLN A 102 13.23 -14.19 -2.69
N ASP A 103 13.83 -14.88 -3.66
CA ASP A 103 14.83 -14.35 -4.59
C ASP A 103 14.19 -13.68 -5.81
N LYS A 104 12.88 -13.89 -6.01
CA LYS A 104 12.04 -13.32 -7.08
C LYS A 104 10.61 -13.17 -6.62
N VAL A 105 9.77 -12.64 -7.51
CA VAL A 105 8.31 -12.61 -7.32
C VAL A 105 7.75 -14.01 -7.55
N TYR A 106 6.99 -14.52 -6.60
CA TYR A 106 6.29 -15.79 -6.69
C TYR A 106 4.78 -15.58 -6.77
N PRO A 107 4.04 -16.37 -7.57
CA PRO A 107 2.59 -16.21 -7.76
C PRO A 107 1.77 -16.20 -6.46
N LEU A 108 2.20 -16.95 -5.44
CA LEU A 108 1.56 -17.00 -4.12
C LEU A 108 1.49 -15.63 -3.43
N TRP A 109 2.51 -14.79 -3.62
CA TRP A 109 2.64 -13.49 -2.95
C TRP A 109 2.43 -12.29 -3.89
N ASP A 110 2.18 -12.52 -5.19
CA ASP A 110 1.91 -11.42 -6.14
C ASP A 110 0.40 -11.13 -6.23
N PHE A 111 0.00 -9.91 -5.94
CA PHE A 111 -1.37 -9.38 -5.88
C PHE A 111 -1.47 -8.09 -6.73
N CYS A 112 -2.62 -7.57 -7.13
CA CYS A 112 -3.94 -8.15 -7.13
C CYS A 112 -4.30 -8.66 -8.53
N TYR A 113 -4.70 -9.89 -8.63
CA TYR A 113 -5.18 -10.52 -9.87
C TYR A 113 -6.68 -10.82 -9.78
N CYS A 114 -7.44 -10.07 -8.97
CA CYS A 114 -8.90 -10.21 -8.95
C CYS A 114 -9.50 -9.81 -10.31
N GLU A 115 -10.70 -10.30 -10.58
CA GLU A 115 -11.43 -10.06 -11.84
C GLU A 115 -11.42 -8.56 -12.22
N LYS A 116 -11.74 -7.68 -11.27
CA LYS A 116 -11.77 -6.22 -11.49
C LYS A 116 -10.44 -5.66 -12.01
N CYS A 117 -9.32 -6.04 -11.39
CA CYS A 117 -7.99 -5.58 -11.83
C CYS A 117 -7.65 -6.09 -13.24
N ARG A 118 -7.97 -7.36 -13.51
CA ARG A 118 -7.71 -8.00 -14.80
C ARG A 118 -8.54 -7.37 -15.92
N GLU A 119 -9.83 -7.15 -15.68
CA GLU A 119 -10.73 -6.51 -16.65
C GLU A 119 -10.32 -5.08 -16.97
N GLU A 120 -9.97 -4.27 -15.95
CA GLU A 120 -9.52 -2.90 -16.17
C GLU A 120 -8.21 -2.85 -16.95
N PHE A 121 -7.24 -3.68 -16.58
CA PHE A 121 -5.98 -3.77 -17.32
C PHE A 121 -6.21 -4.22 -18.77
N LYS A 122 -7.02 -5.27 -18.98
CA LYS A 122 -7.38 -5.73 -20.32
C LYS A 122 -8.07 -4.66 -21.16
N LYS A 123 -8.92 -3.85 -20.54
CA LYS A 123 -9.57 -2.73 -21.23
C LYS A 123 -8.56 -1.66 -21.68
N LEU A 124 -7.52 -1.42 -20.88
CA LEU A 124 -6.48 -0.42 -21.17
C LEU A 124 -5.44 -0.92 -22.17
N HIS A 125 -5.03 -2.17 -22.07
CA HIS A 125 -3.87 -2.73 -22.76
C HIS A 125 -4.20 -3.85 -23.75
N GLY A 126 -5.48 -4.28 -23.84
CA GLY A 126 -5.94 -5.29 -24.80
C GLY A 126 -5.64 -6.74 -24.42
N ILE A 127 -4.93 -6.99 -23.33
CA ILE A 127 -4.52 -8.32 -22.87
C ILE A 127 -4.85 -8.51 -21.39
N ASP A 128 -5.28 -9.71 -21.01
CA ASP A 128 -5.39 -10.10 -19.61
C ASP A 128 -3.99 -10.37 -19.04
N PRO A 129 -3.63 -9.84 -17.86
CA PRO A 129 -2.33 -10.11 -17.28
C PRO A 129 -2.06 -11.60 -17.01
N MET A 130 -3.10 -12.43 -16.91
CA MET A 130 -2.95 -13.90 -16.80
C MET A 130 -2.56 -14.58 -18.12
N ASP A 131 -2.74 -13.89 -19.25
CA ASP A 131 -2.35 -14.38 -20.58
C ASP A 131 -0.90 -13.98 -20.95
N LEU A 132 -0.21 -13.21 -20.10
CA LEU A 132 1.18 -12.84 -20.27
C LEU A 132 2.09 -14.03 -19.95
N GLU A 133 3.18 -14.19 -20.68
CA GLU A 133 4.20 -15.21 -20.41
C GLU A 133 4.82 -15.04 -19.02
N ASP A 134 5.16 -13.80 -18.65
CA ASP A 134 5.60 -13.43 -17.32
C ASP A 134 4.95 -12.09 -16.90
N PRO A 135 3.84 -12.12 -16.14
CA PRO A 135 3.23 -10.90 -15.64
C PRO A 135 4.14 -10.07 -14.74
N THR A 136 5.13 -10.70 -14.09
CA THR A 136 6.03 -10.00 -13.16
C THR A 136 7.09 -9.17 -13.88
N ALA A 137 7.34 -9.44 -15.17
CA ALA A 137 8.22 -8.68 -16.04
C ALA A 137 7.48 -7.61 -16.88
N CYS A 138 6.14 -7.63 -16.92
CA CYS A 138 5.35 -6.68 -17.68
C CYS A 138 5.31 -5.31 -16.99
N GLN A 139 5.97 -4.34 -17.58
CA GLN A 139 6.09 -2.98 -17.02
C GLN A 139 4.73 -2.29 -16.93
N GLU A 140 3.85 -2.47 -17.93
CA GLU A 140 2.50 -1.90 -17.95
C GLU A 140 1.64 -2.45 -16.81
N TRP A 141 1.76 -3.78 -16.52
CA TRP A 141 1.05 -4.39 -15.40
C TRP A 141 1.57 -3.90 -14.05
N MET A 142 2.89 -3.68 -13.95
CA MET A 142 3.50 -3.09 -12.75
C MET A 142 3.02 -1.66 -12.56
N GLN A 143 3.06 -0.83 -13.63
CA GLN A 143 2.63 0.57 -13.59
C GLN A 143 1.15 0.70 -13.22
N TYR A 144 0.28 -0.11 -13.83
CA TYR A 144 -1.14 -0.14 -13.48
C TYR A 144 -1.36 -0.33 -11.96
N ARG A 145 -0.65 -1.29 -11.34
CA ARG A 145 -0.78 -1.56 -9.90
C ARG A 145 -0.26 -0.42 -9.03
N TRP A 146 0.82 0.24 -9.44
CA TRP A 146 1.30 1.44 -8.76
C TRP A 146 0.31 2.59 -8.87
N ASP A 147 -0.25 2.83 -10.04
CA ASP A 147 -1.17 3.94 -10.31
C ASP A 147 -2.48 3.79 -9.51
N VAL A 148 -3.07 2.60 -9.47
CA VAL A 148 -4.32 2.39 -8.72
C VAL A 148 -4.10 2.53 -7.21
N MET A 149 -2.95 2.12 -6.69
CA MET A 149 -2.60 2.33 -5.28
C MET A 149 -2.36 3.81 -4.98
N ALA A 150 -1.61 4.50 -5.84
CA ALA A 150 -1.35 5.93 -5.69
C ALA A 150 -2.64 6.75 -5.78
N LYS A 151 -3.56 6.35 -6.67
CA LYS A 151 -4.87 6.98 -6.77
C LYS A 151 -5.68 6.79 -5.50
N MET A 152 -5.81 5.57 -4.99
CA MET A 152 -6.52 5.30 -3.74
C MET A 152 -5.95 6.10 -2.57
N ALA A 153 -4.62 6.12 -2.41
CA ALA A 153 -3.95 6.88 -1.36
C ALA A 153 -4.26 8.37 -1.47
N SER A 154 -4.17 8.93 -2.68
CA SER A 154 -4.44 10.33 -2.96
C SER A 154 -5.90 10.72 -2.70
N ASP A 155 -6.83 9.86 -3.08
CA ASP A 155 -8.28 10.07 -2.88
C ASP A 155 -8.64 10.05 -1.39
N VAL A 156 -8.06 9.13 -0.61
CA VAL A 156 -8.26 9.05 0.84
C VAL A 156 -7.63 10.25 1.55
N ALA A 157 -6.40 10.64 1.17
CA ALA A 157 -5.72 11.80 1.72
C ALA A 157 -6.48 13.12 1.43
N ALA A 158 -7.10 13.24 0.25
CA ALA A 158 -7.93 14.38 -0.10
C ALA A 158 -9.09 14.56 0.90
N VAL A 159 -9.76 13.48 1.29
CA VAL A 159 -10.86 13.55 2.28
C VAL A 159 -10.33 13.93 3.66
N ILE A 160 -9.13 13.50 4.06
CA ILE A 160 -8.52 13.95 5.32
C ILE A 160 -8.37 15.48 5.32
N LYS A 161 -7.87 16.04 4.22
CA LYS A 161 -7.73 17.49 4.04
C LYS A 161 -9.08 18.22 4.00
N GLU A 162 -10.08 17.67 3.29
CA GLU A 162 -11.44 18.21 3.25
C GLU A 162 -12.07 18.30 4.65
N CYS A 163 -11.74 17.36 5.52
CA CYS A 163 -12.14 17.37 6.95
C CYS A 163 -11.29 18.31 7.82
N GLY A 164 -10.37 19.09 7.25
CA GLY A 164 -9.49 20.02 7.97
C GLY A 164 -8.46 19.33 8.86
N LYS A 165 -8.07 18.09 8.54
CA LYS A 165 -7.09 17.32 9.30
C LYS A 165 -5.76 17.20 8.51
N VAL A 166 -4.67 17.08 9.27
CA VAL A 166 -3.35 16.78 8.70
C VAL A 166 -3.31 15.34 8.20
N SER A 167 -2.85 15.14 6.98
CA SER A 167 -2.74 13.84 6.33
C SER A 167 -1.30 13.34 6.32
N SER A 168 -1.08 12.11 6.74
CA SER A 168 0.26 11.50 6.69
C SER A 168 0.19 10.01 6.39
N ALA A 169 1.29 9.42 5.91
CA ALA A 169 1.35 8.00 5.63
C ALA A 169 2.68 7.37 6.04
N ALA A 170 2.62 6.15 6.61
CA ALA A 170 3.77 5.28 6.73
C ALA A 170 4.05 4.61 5.38
N VAL A 171 5.29 4.72 4.90
CA VAL A 171 5.70 4.18 3.61
C VAL A 171 6.98 3.35 3.75
N PHE A 172 7.25 2.47 2.78
CA PHE A 172 8.49 1.70 2.75
C PHE A 172 9.69 2.62 2.50
N ALA A 173 10.87 2.15 2.88
CA ALA A 173 12.05 2.96 3.16
C ALA A 173 12.51 3.84 2.00
N SER A 174 12.55 3.31 0.79
CA SER A 174 12.93 4.09 -0.41
C SER A 174 11.93 3.86 -1.53
N PRO A 175 11.86 4.76 -2.54
CA PRO A 175 10.97 4.60 -3.69
C PRO A 175 11.17 3.29 -4.44
N GLU A 176 12.40 2.84 -4.63
CA GLU A 176 12.72 1.59 -5.31
C GLU A 176 12.25 0.37 -4.52
N GLU A 177 12.63 0.28 -3.24
CA GLU A 177 12.25 -0.84 -2.37
C GLU A 177 10.73 -0.90 -2.19
N SER A 178 10.06 0.24 -2.06
CA SER A 178 8.60 0.28 -1.90
C SER A 178 7.85 -0.22 -3.14
N LYS A 179 8.27 0.18 -4.33
CA LYS A 179 7.70 -0.31 -5.59
C LYS A 179 7.89 -1.81 -5.77
N LYS A 180 9.10 -2.28 -5.47
CA LYS A 180 9.49 -3.67 -5.64
C LYS A 180 8.81 -4.59 -4.62
N LEU A 181 8.90 -4.26 -3.34
CA LEU A 181 8.51 -5.16 -2.25
C LEU A 181 7.01 -5.15 -1.97
N VAL A 182 6.34 -4.00 -2.12
CA VAL A 182 4.93 -3.82 -1.70
C VAL A 182 4.08 -3.04 -2.69
N ARG A 183 4.52 -2.88 -3.92
CA ARG A 183 3.80 -2.16 -4.99
C ARG A 183 3.34 -0.75 -4.56
N GLN A 184 4.13 -0.06 -3.76
CA GLN A 184 3.81 1.24 -3.21
C GLN A 184 4.67 2.33 -3.87
N ASP A 185 4.09 3.06 -4.83
CA ASP A 185 4.72 4.23 -5.47
C ASP A 185 4.36 5.51 -4.68
N TRP A 186 4.88 5.61 -3.47
CA TRP A 186 4.50 6.65 -2.54
C TRP A 186 4.94 8.07 -2.94
N ALA A 187 5.91 8.21 -3.81
CA ALA A 187 6.27 9.51 -4.37
C ALA A 187 5.11 10.13 -5.16
N ASN A 188 4.21 9.29 -5.69
CA ASN A 188 3.00 9.69 -6.41
C ASN A 188 1.74 9.73 -5.53
N PHE A 189 1.83 9.58 -4.22
CA PHE A 189 0.72 9.78 -3.29
C PHE A 189 0.47 11.28 -3.12
N LYS A 190 -0.53 11.80 -3.84
CA LYS A 190 -0.90 13.21 -3.75
C LYS A 190 -1.74 13.50 -2.51
N ASN A 191 -1.85 14.78 -2.16
CA ASN A 191 -2.65 15.27 -1.05
C ASN A 191 -2.18 14.87 0.35
N LEU A 192 -1.05 14.19 0.51
CA LEU A 192 -0.41 14.04 1.82
C LEU A 192 0.31 15.31 2.21
N ASP A 193 0.30 15.63 3.51
CA ASP A 193 1.13 16.68 4.10
C ASP A 193 2.50 16.13 4.48
N TYR A 194 2.54 14.86 4.95
CA TYR A 194 3.78 14.20 5.36
C TYR A 194 3.84 12.75 4.91
N VAL A 195 5.03 12.29 4.57
CA VAL A 195 5.37 10.86 4.42
C VAL A 195 6.39 10.46 5.46
N PHE A 196 6.21 9.28 6.04
CA PHE A 196 7.10 8.71 7.06
C PHE A 196 7.72 7.41 6.54
N PRO A 197 8.89 7.49 5.85
CA PRO A 197 9.58 6.29 5.38
C PRO A 197 10.07 5.45 6.55
N MET A 198 9.69 4.18 6.58
CA MET A 198 10.08 3.21 7.61
C MET A 198 11.49 2.66 7.30
N ILE A 199 12.52 3.48 7.51
CA ILE A 199 13.92 3.15 7.18
C ILE A 199 14.51 2.26 8.28
N TYR A 200 13.92 1.08 8.51
CA TYR A 200 14.43 0.06 9.44
C TYR A 200 15.54 -0.73 8.76
N HIS A 201 16.73 -0.15 8.62
CA HIS A 201 17.82 -0.66 7.78
C HIS A 201 18.07 -2.17 7.94
N LYS A 202 17.99 -2.73 9.17
CA LYS A 202 18.14 -4.17 9.42
C LYS A 202 17.06 -5.03 8.75
N PHE A 203 15.84 -4.51 8.57
CA PHE A 203 14.80 -5.24 7.85
C PHE A 203 15.12 -5.39 6.36
N TYR A 204 15.87 -4.42 5.81
CA TYR A 204 16.28 -4.43 4.40
C TYR A 204 17.66 -5.06 4.17
N ASP A 205 18.29 -5.59 5.23
CA ASP A 205 19.66 -6.12 5.20
C ASP A 205 20.66 -5.05 4.72
N LYS A 206 20.52 -3.85 5.27
CA LYS A 206 21.35 -2.67 4.97
C LYS A 206 22.14 -2.23 6.20
N ASP A 207 23.16 -1.43 5.98
CA ASP A 207 23.97 -0.77 7.02
C ASP A 207 23.42 0.61 7.41
N ASP A 208 23.98 1.19 8.50
CA ASP A 208 23.52 2.48 9.00
C ASP A 208 23.69 3.63 7.97
N PRO A 209 24.77 3.72 7.15
CA PRO A 209 24.89 4.73 6.10
C PRO A 209 23.77 4.70 5.04
N TRP A 210 23.13 3.56 4.83
CA TRP A 210 22.00 3.47 3.90
C TRP A 210 20.79 4.34 4.32
N VAL A 211 20.66 4.68 5.60
CA VAL A 211 19.59 5.57 6.10
C VAL A 211 19.64 6.92 5.40
N GLU A 212 20.85 7.51 5.25
CA GLU A 212 21.03 8.76 4.52
C GLU A 212 20.67 8.60 3.04
N THR A 213 21.11 7.52 2.41
CA THR A 213 20.86 7.24 1.01
C THR A 213 19.35 7.12 0.75
N ALA A 214 18.63 6.30 1.53
CA ALA A 214 17.18 6.09 1.38
C ALA A 214 16.41 7.41 1.62
N THR A 215 16.82 8.22 2.58
CA THR A 215 16.20 9.52 2.83
C THR A 215 16.39 10.47 1.64
N ARG A 216 17.60 10.56 1.10
CA ARG A 216 17.90 11.41 -0.06
C ARG A 216 17.11 10.96 -1.29
N GLU A 217 17.10 9.68 -1.60
CA GLU A 217 16.29 9.11 -2.71
C GLU A 217 14.80 9.44 -2.57
N GLY A 218 14.28 9.39 -1.34
CA GLY A 218 12.90 9.77 -1.04
C GLY A 218 12.60 11.23 -1.36
N VAL A 219 13.46 12.15 -0.90
CA VAL A 219 13.31 13.59 -1.17
C VAL A 219 13.41 13.89 -2.67
N GLU A 220 14.39 13.28 -3.35
CA GLU A 220 14.55 13.44 -4.80
C GLU A 220 13.35 12.93 -5.58
N ALA A 221 12.77 11.79 -5.17
CA ALA A 221 11.59 11.22 -5.81
C ALA A 221 10.33 12.08 -5.62
N LEU A 222 10.12 12.65 -4.42
CA LEU A 222 9.02 13.60 -4.17
C LEU A 222 9.17 14.84 -5.06
N ALA A 223 10.37 15.40 -5.15
CA ALA A 223 10.64 16.53 -6.00
C ALA A 223 10.41 16.22 -7.49
N ALA A 224 10.88 15.06 -7.97
CA ALA A 224 10.67 14.62 -9.35
C ALA A 224 9.18 14.37 -9.69
N ALA A 225 8.39 13.97 -8.70
CA ALA A 225 6.96 13.76 -8.84
C ALA A 225 6.12 15.04 -8.63
N ASP A 226 6.75 16.19 -8.41
CA ASP A 226 6.06 17.45 -8.03
C ASP A 226 5.08 17.20 -6.85
N ASN A 227 5.57 16.54 -5.82
CA ASN A 227 4.81 16.20 -4.62
C ASN A 227 5.30 17.03 -3.44
N PRO A 228 4.47 17.93 -2.88
CA PRO A 228 4.87 18.83 -1.80
C PRO A 228 4.91 18.18 -0.42
N ALA A 229 4.61 16.87 -0.27
CA ALA A 229 4.69 16.19 1.01
C ALA A 229 6.11 16.29 1.60
N LEU A 230 6.19 16.44 2.94
CA LEU A 230 7.44 16.55 3.71
C LEU A 230 7.80 15.24 4.40
#